data_ca86199a253ba1b5a14629ce9810c24c
#
_entry.id   ca86199a253ba1b5a14629ce9810c24c
#
_cell.length_a   1.000
_cell.length_b   1.000
_cell.length_c   1.000
_cell.angle_alpha   90.00
_cell.angle_beta   90.00
_cell.angle_gamma   90.00
#
_symmetry.space_group_name_H-M   'P 1'
#
loop_
_entity.id
_entity.type
_entity.pdbx_description
1 polymer ?
#
loop_
_entity_poly.entity_id
_entity_poly.type
_entity_poly.pdbx_seq_one_letter_code
_entity_poly.pdbx_strand_id
1 'polypeptide(L)'
;MIVKGPALARNNESIVAELNKLLPRIASKDPSLWQSNDEAIRRMDWVDLPKASRQLLPQCDALAAWARSNGINEFILCGMGGSSLAAEVISKKFNSSLQIIDSTQPQQILDLMPKELAQTLIIFSSKSGTTIETLSHY
;
A
#
# COMPACT_ATOMS: atom_id res chain seq x y z
N MET A 1 11.76 -22.41 -1.37
CA MET A 1 12.42 -21.29 -0.65
C MET A 1 12.92 -21.84 0.68
N ILE A 2 14.23 -21.87 0.90
CA ILE A 2 14.81 -22.32 2.18
C ILE A 2 14.99 -21.07 3.04
N VAL A 3 14.20 -20.94 4.10
CA VAL A 3 14.34 -19.85 5.08
C VAL A 3 15.30 -20.33 6.17
N LYS A 4 16.39 -19.62 6.40
CA LYS A 4 17.36 -19.89 7.47
C LYS A 4 17.41 -18.70 8.41
N GLY A 5 17.37 -18.95 9.71
CA GLY A 5 17.52 -17.91 10.71
C GLY A 5 17.39 -18.44 12.15
N PRO A 6 17.89 -17.71 13.15
CA PRO A 6 17.85 -18.13 14.56
C PRO A 6 16.43 -18.34 15.10
N ALA A 7 15.43 -17.70 14.51
CA ALA A 7 14.03 -17.89 14.89
C ALA A 7 13.49 -19.29 14.53
N LEU A 8 14.07 -19.95 13.52
CA LEU A 8 13.70 -21.30 13.10
C LEU A 8 14.40 -22.41 13.93
N ALA A 9 15.45 -22.07 14.66
CA ALA A 9 16.15 -23.00 15.53
C ALA A 9 15.46 -23.20 16.89
N ARG A 10 14.45 -22.38 17.21
CA ARG A 10 13.64 -22.51 18.43
C ARG A 10 12.43 -23.36 18.11
N ASN A 11 12.15 -24.34 18.98
CA ASN A 11 10.90 -25.09 18.90
C ASN A 11 9.73 -24.17 19.27
N ASN A 12 9.06 -23.61 18.25
CA ASN A 12 7.95 -22.68 18.40
C ASN A 12 6.58 -23.37 18.21
N GLU A 13 6.49 -24.68 18.48
CA GLU A 13 5.26 -25.45 18.27
C GLU A 13 4.06 -24.85 19.00
N SER A 14 4.26 -24.33 20.22
CA SER A 14 3.20 -23.66 20.97
C SER A 14 2.73 -22.37 20.29
N ILE A 15 3.65 -21.57 19.75
CA ILE A 15 3.32 -20.32 19.03
C ILE A 15 2.60 -20.65 17.72
N VAL A 16 3.08 -21.65 16.99
CA VAL A 16 2.43 -22.10 15.73
C VAL A 16 1.03 -22.63 16.00
N ALA A 17 0.84 -23.41 17.07
CA ALA A 17 -0.48 -23.90 17.46
C ALA A 17 -1.43 -22.76 17.85
N GLU A 18 -0.92 -21.74 18.52
CA GLU A 18 -1.71 -20.54 18.86
C GLU A 18 -2.06 -19.70 17.63
N LEU A 19 -1.11 -19.45 16.74
CA LEU A 19 -1.35 -18.77 15.47
C LEU A 19 -2.39 -19.50 14.62
N ASN A 20 -2.35 -20.83 14.56
CA ASN A 20 -3.33 -21.63 13.83
C ASN A 20 -4.76 -21.49 14.38
N LYS A 21 -4.90 -21.21 15.68
CA LYS A 21 -6.22 -20.89 16.28
C LYS A 21 -6.68 -19.47 15.97
N LEU A 22 -5.75 -18.52 15.84
CA LEU A 22 -6.05 -17.12 15.60
C LEU A 22 -6.34 -16.82 14.12
N LEU A 23 -5.69 -17.50 13.19
CA LEU A 23 -5.85 -17.24 11.75
C LEU A 23 -7.31 -17.31 11.26
N PRO A 24 -8.13 -18.32 11.61
CA PRO A 24 -9.54 -18.35 11.22
C PRO A 24 -10.33 -17.17 11.80
N ARG A 25 -10.00 -16.74 13.01
CA ARG A 25 -10.65 -15.62 13.67
C ARG A 25 -10.29 -14.29 13.02
N ILE A 26 -9.04 -14.11 12.60
CA ILE A 26 -8.61 -12.96 11.80
C ILE A 26 -9.36 -12.97 10.45
N ALA A 27 -9.42 -14.11 9.79
CA ALA A 27 -10.12 -14.24 8.50
C ALA A 27 -11.62 -13.94 8.60
N SER A 28 -12.26 -14.25 9.73
CA SER A 28 -13.65 -13.90 10.00
C SER A 28 -13.85 -12.49 10.57
N LYS A 29 -12.79 -11.71 10.71
CA LYS A 29 -12.80 -10.36 11.30
C LYS A 29 -13.41 -10.36 12.72
N ASP A 30 -13.07 -11.38 13.54
CA ASP A 30 -13.59 -11.52 14.89
C ASP A 30 -13.19 -10.31 15.76
N PRO A 31 -14.14 -9.47 16.18
CA PRO A 31 -13.84 -8.24 16.92
C PRO A 31 -13.24 -8.52 18.30
N SER A 32 -13.53 -9.68 18.89
CA SER A 32 -13.05 -10.04 20.23
C SER A 32 -11.52 -10.24 20.31
N LEU A 33 -10.83 -10.32 19.16
CA LEU A 33 -9.37 -10.36 19.11
C LEU A 33 -8.71 -9.06 19.61
N TRP A 34 -9.42 -7.94 19.58
CA TRP A 34 -8.86 -6.59 19.77
C TRP A 34 -9.34 -5.90 21.05
N GLN A 35 -9.78 -6.66 22.03
CA GLN A 35 -10.18 -6.13 23.37
C GLN A 35 -11.09 -4.89 23.27
N SER A 36 -12.16 -4.96 22.49
CA SER A 36 -13.14 -3.88 22.28
C SER A 36 -12.57 -2.57 21.68
N ASN A 37 -11.49 -2.66 20.92
CA ASN A 37 -10.98 -1.50 20.20
C ASN A 37 -11.75 -1.28 18.90
N ASP A 38 -12.75 -0.39 18.93
CA ASP A 38 -13.62 -0.06 17.80
C ASP A 38 -12.84 0.39 16.55
N GLU A 39 -11.72 1.04 16.75
CA GLU A 39 -10.87 1.47 15.63
C GLU A 39 -10.17 0.29 14.96
N ALA A 40 -9.65 -0.65 15.74
CA ALA A 40 -9.02 -1.86 15.20
C ALA A 40 -10.04 -2.67 14.40
N ILE A 41 -11.27 -2.81 14.90
CA ILE A 41 -12.37 -3.51 14.23
C ILE A 41 -12.67 -2.86 12.87
N ARG A 42 -12.85 -1.54 12.84
CA ARG A 42 -13.13 -0.79 11.61
C ARG A 42 -12.00 -0.86 10.58
N ARG A 43 -10.78 -1.18 11.03
CA ARG A 43 -9.61 -1.27 10.14
C ARG A 43 -9.29 -2.69 9.65
N MET A 44 -10.15 -3.67 9.92
CA MET A 44 -9.93 -5.06 9.48
C MET A 44 -10.30 -5.34 8.01
N ASP A 45 -10.77 -4.37 7.27
CA ASP A 45 -11.16 -4.54 5.87
C ASP A 45 -10.01 -4.97 4.95
N TRP A 46 -8.75 -4.76 5.38
CA TRP A 46 -7.58 -5.24 4.65
C TRP A 46 -7.56 -6.77 4.45
N VAL A 47 -8.24 -7.53 5.33
CA VAL A 47 -8.34 -8.99 5.25
C VAL A 47 -8.99 -9.43 3.94
N ASP A 48 -9.99 -8.69 3.47
CA ASP A 48 -10.75 -9.02 2.25
C ASP A 48 -10.18 -8.35 0.99
N LEU A 49 -9.24 -7.42 1.12
CA LEU A 49 -8.70 -6.66 -0.02
C LEU A 49 -8.25 -7.53 -1.19
N PRO A 50 -7.54 -8.67 -1.00
CA PRO A 50 -7.11 -9.49 -2.13
C PRO A 50 -8.26 -9.99 -3.00
N LYS A 51 -9.46 -10.10 -2.42
CA LYS A 51 -10.69 -10.53 -3.12
C LYS A 51 -11.51 -9.31 -3.57
N ALA A 52 -11.76 -8.38 -2.66
CA ALA A 52 -12.64 -7.23 -2.88
C ALA A 52 -12.05 -6.24 -3.90
N SER A 53 -10.73 -6.03 -3.89
CA SER A 53 -10.07 -5.10 -4.81
C SER A 53 -10.13 -5.52 -6.29
N ARG A 54 -10.45 -6.78 -6.59
CA ARG A 54 -10.62 -7.22 -7.98
C ARG A 54 -11.75 -6.49 -8.72
N GLN A 55 -12.73 -5.99 -7.99
CA GLN A 55 -13.82 -5.18 -8.55
C GLN A 55 -13.35 -3.82 -9.07
N LEU A 56 -12.17 -3.37 -8.64
CA LEU A 56 -11.56 -2.11 -9.09
C LEU A 56 -10.77 -2.25 -10.40
N LEU A 57 -10.45 -3.47 -10.84
CA LEU A 57 -9.65 -3.69 -12.03
C LEU A 57 -10.17 -2.94 -13.27
N PRO A 58 -11.47 -2.96 -13.61
CA PRO A 58 -11.98 -2.22 -14.76
C PRO A 58 -11.76 -0.71 -14.64
N GLN A 59 -11.83 -0.15 -13.41
CA GLN A 59 -11.59 1.27 -13.16
C GLN A 59 -10.10 1.60 -13.33
N CYS A 60 -9.21 0.71 -12.84
CA CYS A 60 -7.77 0.86 -13.03
C CYS A 60 -7.40 0.80 -14.53
N ASP A 61 -7.99 -0.13 -15.28
CA ASP A 61 -7.77 -0.27 -16.71
C ASP A 61 -8.27 0.98 -17.48
N ALA A 62 -9.43 1.51 -17.11
CA ALA A 62 -9.97 2.73 -17.67
C ALA A 62 -9.06 3.95 -17.40
N LEU A 63 -8.56 4.08 -16.16
CA LEU A 63 -7.62 5.14 -15.81
C LEU A 63 -6.30 5.02 -16.59
N ALA A 64 -5.78 3.80 -16.71
CA ALA A 64 -4.57 3.54 -17.49
C ALA A 64 -4.76 3.84 -18.99
N ALA A 65 -5.93 3.52 -19.54
CA ALA A 65 -6.28 3.86 -20.93
C ALA A 65 -6.39 5.39 -21.11
N TRP A 66 -7.05 6.07 -20.19
CA TRP A 66 -7.15 7.52 -20.19
C TRP A 66 -5.78 8.18 -20.11
N ALA A 67 -4.90 7.74 -19.22
CA ALA A 67 -3.56 8.29 -19.10
C ALA A 67 -2.78 8.16 -20.42
N ARG A 68 -2.81 6.99 -21.05
CA ARG A 68 -2.17 6.77 -22.36
C ARG A 68 -2.75 7.66 -23.45
N SER A 69 -4.08 7.81 -23.53
CA SER A 69 -4.74 8.64 -24.56
C SER A 69 -4.46 10.13 -24.40
N ASN A 70 -4.10 10.59 -23.19
CA ASN A 70 -3.76 11.97 -22.89
C ASN A 70 -2.24 12.23 -22.87
N GLY A 71 -1.43 11.26 -23.28
CA GLY A 71 0.02 11.43 -23.36
C GLY A 71 0.72 11.50 -22.01
N ILE A 72 0.06 10.99 -20.94
CA ILE A 72 0.68 10.90 -19.61
C ILE A 72 1.79 9.84 -19.65
N ASN A 73 2.99 10.22 -19.33
CA ASN A 73 4.18 9.37 -19.34
C ASN A 73 5.01 9.47 -18.05
N GLU A 74 4.70 10.42 -17.17
CA GLU A 74 5.30 10.56 -15.85
C GLU A 74 4.26 10.28 -14.77
N PHE A 75 4.68 9.52 -13.74
CA PHE A 75 3.81 9.11 -12.63
C PHE A 75 4.50 9.40 -11.31
N ILE A 76 3.81 10.13 -10.44
CA ILE A 76 4.27 10.44 -9.08
C ILE A 76 3.25 9.90 -8.09
N LEU A 77 3.70 9.11 -7.13
CA LEU A 77 2.88 8.60 -6.04
C LEU A 77 3.28 9.27 -4.73
N CYS A 78 2.36 10.04 -4.16
CA CYS A 78 2.48 10.63 -2.84
C CYS A 78 1.83 9.72 -1.81
N GLY A 79 2.61 9.13 -0.91
CA GLY A 79 2.08 8.23 0.10
C GLY A 79 3.13 7.76 1.08
N MET A 80 2.71 7.50 2.31
CA MET A 80 3.61 7.13 3.41
C MET A 80 3.57 5.64 3.69
N GLY A 81 4.73 5.04 3.91
CA GLY A 81 4.88 3.64 4.34
C GLY A 81 4.13 2.65 3.45
N GLY A 82 3.16 1.91 4.01
CA GLY A 82 2.38 0.91 3.27
C GLY A 82 1.59 1.44 2.07
N SER A 83 1.36 2.76 2.00
CA SER A 83 0.67 3.39 0.87
C SER A 83 1.57 3.61 -0.36
N SER A 84 2.89 3.49 -0.21
CA SER A 84 3.87 3.69 -1.29
C SER A 84 4.75 2.48 -1.55
N LEU A 85 5.19 1.77 -0.48
CA LEU A 85 6.21 0.71 -0.57
C LEU A 85 5.87 -0.41 -1.56
N ALA A 86 4.62 -0.89 -1.57
CA ALA A 86 4.24 -1.97 -2.48
C ALA A 86 4.31 -1.51 -3.94
N ALA A 87 3.82 -0.31 -4.22
CA ALA A 87 3.88 0.29 -5.56
C ALA A 87 5.33 0.50 -6.01
N GLU A 88 6.20 0.99 -5.11
CA GLU A 88 7.63 1.16 -5.37
C GLU A 88 8.31 -0.16 -5.75
N VAL A 89 8.11 -1.21 -4.94
CA VAL A 89 8.71 -2.53 -5.20
C VAL A 89 8.23 -3.10 -6.53
N ILE A 90 6.94 -3.00 -6.82
CA ILE A 90 6.35 -3.47 -8.08
C ILE A 90 6.91 -2.67 -9.25
N SER A 91 6.95 -1.34 -9.16
CA SER A 91 7.45 -0.49 -10.25
C SER A 91 8.92 -0.77 -10.56
N LYS A 92 9.75 -0.92 -9.54
CA LYS A 92 11.17 -1.31 -9.71
C LYS A 92 11.32 -2.69 -10.34
N LYS A 93 10.47 -3.65 -9.97
CA LYS A 93 10.50 -5.00 -10.57
C LYS A 93 10.19 -4.99 -12.06
N PHE A 94 9.29 -4.11 -12.50
CA PHE A 94 8.85 -3.99 -13.88
C PHE A 94 9.53 -2.86 -14.67
N ASN A 95 10.55 -2.21 -14.07
CA ASN A 95 11.26 -1.07 -14.65
C ASN A 95 10.32 0.05 -15.12
N SER A 96 9.28 0.31 -14.35
CA SER A 96 8.37 1.42 -14.64
C SER A 96 8.86 2.73 -14.02
N SER A 97 8.52 3.85 -14.64
CA SER A 97 8.99 5.20 -14.26
C SER A 97 8.17 5.83 -13.13
N LEU A 98 7.72 5.04 -12.13
CA LEU A 98 7.02 5.58 -10.98
C LEU A 98 7.99 6.25 -10.02
N GLN A 99 7.76 7.52 -9.74
CA GLN A 99 8.47 8.29 -8.70
C GLN A 99 7.65 8.28 -7.41
N ILE A 100 8.33 8.24 -6.25
CA ILE A 100 7.68 8.18 -4.94
C ILE A 100 8.02 9.43 -4.14
N ILE A 101 7.00 10.07 -3.59
CA ILE A 101 7.13 11.11 -2.56
C ILE A 101 6.58 10.52 -1.25
N ASP A 102 7.48 10.20 -0.33
CA ASP A 102 7.19 9.63 0.98
C ASP A 102 7.80 10.43 2.14
N SER A 103 8.12 11.70 1.89
CA SER A 103 8.71 12.63 2.84
C SER A 103 8.15 14.03 2.64
N THR A 104 8.11 14.80 3.72
CA THR A 104 7.77 16.24 3.68
C THR A 104 8.99 17.13 3.50
N GLN A 105 10.16 16.54 3.22
CA GLN A 105 11.37 17.30 3.00
C GLN A 105 11.27 18.11 1.70
N PRO A 106 11.35 19.45 1.74
CA PRO A 106 11.15 20.28 0.55
C PRO A 106 12.10 19.96 -0.60
N GLN A 107 13.35 19.57 -0.28
CA GLN A 107 14.35 19.26 -1.29
C GLN A 107 13.97 18.01 -2.10
N GLN A 108 13.44 16.97 -1.45
CA GLN A 108 12.96 15.77 -2.15
C GLN A 108 11.83 16.11 -3.13
N ILE A 109 10.91 16.97 -2.70
CA ILE A 109 9.81 17.41 -3.55
C ILE A 109 10.34 18.18 -4.76
N LEU A 110 11.28 19.12 -4.54
CA LEU A 110 11.89 19.89 -5.62
C LEU A 110 12.65 19.02 -6.61
N ASP A 111 13.39 18.01 -6.12
CA ASP A 111 14.16 17.08 -6.95
C ASP A 111 13.27 16.20 -7.84
N LEU A 112 12.04 15.95 -7.40
CA LEU A 112 11.04 15.13 -8.09
C LEU A 112 10.02 15.95 -8.88
N MET A 113 10.12 17.31 -8.85
CA MET A 113 9.21 18.15 -9.64
C MET A 113 9.28 17.81 -11.13
N PRO A 114 8.16 17.43 -11.74
CA PRO A 114 8.12 17.07 -13.14
C PRO A 114 8.45 18.27 -14.03
N LYS A 115 9.13 18.03 -15.13
CA LYS A 115 9.44 19.06 -16.11
C LYS A 115 8.19 19.51 -16.87
N GLU A 116 7.29 18.57 -17.13
CA GLU A 116 6.07 18.75 -17.91
C GLU A 116 4.85 18.29 -17.12
N LEU A 117 4.23 19.23 -16.38
CA LEU A 117 3.03 18.94 -15.58
C LEU A 117 1.88 18.38 -16.41
N ALA A 118 1.75 18.82 -17.68
CA ALA A 118 0.70 18.37 -18.59
C ALA A 118 0.80 16.87 -18.94
N GLN A 119 1.96 16.25 -18.75
CA GLN A 119 2.21 14.84 -19.03
C GLN A 119 2.40 14.01 -17.76
N THR A 120 2.09 14.59 -16.61
CA THR A 120 2.32 13.98 -15.28
C THR A 120 1.01 13.64 -14.61
N LEU A 121 0.89 12.42 -14.09
CA LEU A 121 -0.19 12.01 -13.19
C LEU A 121 0.34 11.91 -11.77
N ILE A 122 -0.23 12.73 -10.88
CA ILE A 122 0.08 12.69 -9.45
C ILE A 122 -1.02 11.91 -8.74
N ILE A 123 -0.64 10.89 -7.98
CA ILE A 123 -1.53 9.99 -7.26
C ILE A 123 -1.30 10.17 -5.77
N PHE A 124 -2.33 10.54 -5.03
CA PHE A 124 -2.30 10.62 -3.57
C PHE A 124 -2.87 9.35 -2.97
N SER A 125 -2.06 8.64 -2.16
CA SER A 125 -2.43 7.36 -1.57
C SER A 125 -2.41 7.43 -0.05
N SER A 126 -3.58 7.29 0.57
CA SER A 126 -3.73 7.22 2.02
C SER A 126 -4.86 6.28 2.41
N LYS A 127 -4.59 5.32 3.31
CA LYS A 127 -5.61 4.42 3.86
C LYS A 127 -6.59 5.16 4.76
N SER A 128 -6.09 6.05 5.62
CA SER A 128 -6.90 6.79 6.60
C SER A 128 -7.55 8.04 6.02
N GLY A 129 -6.98 8.60 4.94
CA GLY A 129 -7.33 9.92 4.43
C GLY A 129 -6.88 11.09 5.31
N THR A 130 -6.19 10.80 6.44
CA THR A 130 -5.79 11.80 7.45
C THR A 130 -4.28 11.86 7.69
N THR A 131 -3.50 11.15 6.88
CA THR A 131 -2.03 11.16 6.96
C THR A 131 -1.54 12.56 6.60
N ILE A 132 -1.00 13.28 7.59
CA ILE A 132 -0.70 14.71 7.45
C ILE A 132 0.36 14.98 6.38
N GLU A 133 1.33 14.11 6.25
CA GLU A 133 2.38 14.20 5.22
C GLU A 133 1.75 14.09 3.83
N THR A 134 0.88 13.12 3.60
CA THR A 134 0.18 12.98 2.31
C THR A 134 -0.74 14.18 2.02
N LEU A 135 -1.41 14.69 3.05
CA LEU A 135 -2.25 15.90 2.92
C LEU A 135 -1.42 17.15 2.64
N SER A 136 -0.17 17.22 3.13
CA SER A 136 0.71 18.38 2.85
C SER A 136 1.25 18.41 1.42
N HIS A 137 1.17 17.27 0.70
CA HIS A 137 1.54 17.19 -0.72
C HIS A 137 0.38 17.56 -1.66
N TYR A 138 -0.84 17.57 -1.16
CA TYR A 138 -2.04 17.90 -1.92
C TYR A 138 -2.23 19.42 -1.99
#